data_266728f7c921fcf8fea9351f9188a1c8
#
_entry.id   266728f7c921fcf8fea9351f9188a1c8
#
_cell.length_a   1.000
_cell.length_b   1.000
_cell.length_c   1.000
_cell.angle_alpha   90.00
_cell.angle_beta   90.00
_cell.angle_gamma   90.00
#
_symmetry.space_group_name_H-M   'P 1'
#
loop_
_entity.id
_entity.type
_entity.pdbx_description
1 polymer ?
#
loop_
_entity_poly.entity_id
_entity_poly.type
_entity_poly.pdbx_seq_one_letter_code
_entity_poly.pdbx_strand_id
1 'polypeptide(L)'
;MRKKLSSVRRGHKGVLIVAKKVSLVVPCYNEQDNVVPFMEAVTAAFADLPEDYDVVFVNDGSKDETADRLRQVHAQYPDRVSFVSFSRNFGKEAAVYAGLQHADGDFVTVIDADLQQRPEVVAEMLRVLRENPQYDAVAAYQGKRPEGKGMSAVKKLFYKMINKACEVEFHSGASDFRTLRRPVVDALLSMPEYFRFSKGLFSWVGFNTYYMEYHAEARNAGESKWTVGKLIKYAVEGFISFTTAPLRLATFVGAFFAALSLIYMIVVIIQKLTASITIPGYATPVVLILLLGGIQLMVLGIMGEYLARTYMQGKNRPIYIAREVVHCEKKEEEK
;
A
#
# COMPACT_ATOMS: atom_id res chain seq x y z
N MET A 1 16.32 -0.36 -30.14
CA MET A 1 14.86 -0.57 -30.27
C MET A 1 14.61 -1.85 -31.06
N ARG A 2 14.45 -2.98 -30.42
CA ARG A 2 14.02 -4.25 -31.05
C ARG A 2 12.84 -4.77 -30.25
N LYS A 3 11.64 -4.77 -30.88
CA LYS A 3 10.41 -5.37 -30.34
C LYS A 3 10.61 -6.88 -30.23
N LYS A 4 10.46 -7.43 -29.02
CA LYS A 4 10.36 -8.87 -28.76
C LYS A 4 9.02 -9.36 -29.27
N LEU A 5 9.01 -10.29 -30.20
CA LEU A 5 7.86 -11.12 -30.54
C LEU A 5 7.80 -12.27 -29.53
N SER A 6 6.80 -12.25 -28.66
CA SER A 6 6.49 -13.37 -27.77
C SER A 6 5.59 -14.37 -28.48
N SER A 7 5.66 -15.64 -28.11
CA SER A 7 5.00 -16.82 -28.66
C SER A 7 3.60 -16.61 -29.28
N VAL A 8 3.45 -17.02 -30.55
CA VAL A 8 2.24 -16.84 -31.36
C VAL A 8 1.40 -18.12 -31.33
N ARG A 9 0.20 -18.09 -30.73
CA ARG A 9 -0.84 -19.12 -30.96
C ARG A 9 -1.89 -18.63 -31.95
N ARG A 10 -2.22 -19.43 -32.96
CA ARG A 10 -3.25 -19.10 -33.95
C ARG A 10 -4.64 -19.32 -33.36
N GLY A 11 -5.41 -18.26 -33.18
CA GLY A 11 -6.85 -18.32 -32.89
C GLY A 11 -7.70 -18.48 -34.18
N HIS A 12 -8.92 -18.94 -34.02
CA HIS A 12 -9.84 -19.39 -35.08
C HIS A 12 -10.29 -18.32 -36.11
N LYS A 13 -9.70 -17.12 -36.18
CA LYS A 13 -10.00 -16.05 -37.14
C LYS A 13 -8.76 -15.29 -37.64
N GLY A 14 -7.60 -15.92 -37.74
CA GLY A 14 -6.45 -15.32 -38.45
C GLY A 14 -5.85 -14.06 -37.79
N VAL A 15 -6.29 -13.64 -36.65
CA VAL A 15 -5.66 -12.57 -35.85
C VAL A 15 -4.54 -13.17 -35.02
N LEU A 16 -3.32 -12.74 -35.26
CA LEU A 16 -2.15 -13.05 -34.43
C LEU A 16 -2.39 -12.50 -33.03
N ILE A 17 -2.89 -13.33 -32.11
CA ILE A 17 -2.99 -12.98 -30.69
C ILE A 17 -1.60 -13.18 -30.10
N VAL A 18 -0.87 -12.11 -29.90
CA VAL A 18 0.34 -12.13 -29.06
C VAL A 18 -0.12 -12.52 -27.66
N ALA A 19 0.28 -13.69 -27.18
CA ALA A 19 -0.04 -14.13 -25.84
C ALA A 19 0.52 -13.10 -24.83
N LYS A 20 -0.37 -12.50 -24.06
CA LYS A 20 0.05 -11.55 -23.01
C LYS A 20 0.58 -12.32 -21.82
N LYS A 21 1.63 -11.78 -21.20
CA LYS A 21 2.24 -12.38 -20.00
C LYS A 21 1.66 -11.76 -18.75
N VAL A 22 1.43 -12.58 -17.73
CA VAL A 22 0.98 -12.18 -16.40
C VAL A 22 2.09 -12.46 -15.39
N SER A 23 2.51 -11.45 -14.63
CA SER A 23 3.42 -11.63 -13.49
C SER A 23 2.63 -11.56 -12.19
N LEU A 24 2.76 -12.60 -11.34
CA LEU A 24 2.19 -12.61 -10.00
C LEU A 24 3.26 -12.17 -9.00
N VAL A 25 3.05 -11.07 -8.32
CA VAL A 25 3.91 -10.53 -7.26
C VAL A 25 3.41 -11.03 -5.91
N VAL A 26 4.23 -11.82 -5.22
CA VAL A 26 3.87 -12.54 -4.00
C VAL A 26 4.80 -12.16 -2.84
N PRO A 27 4.42 -11.18 -2.00
CA PRO A 27 5.18 -10.85 -0.79
C PRO A 27 5.10 -11.99 0.24
N CYS A 28 6.25 -12.42 0.77
CA CYS A 28 6.38 -13.49 1.75
C CYS A 28 7.14 -13.02 2.99
N TYR A 29 6.60 -13.27 4.17
CA TYR A 29 7.30 -13.10 5.44
C TYR A 29 6.90 -14.18 6.44
N ASN A 30 7.78 -15.16 6.69
CA ASN A 30 7.52 -16.39 7.44
C ASN A 30 6.28 -17.12 6.88
N GLU A 31 6.40 -17.56 5.63
CA GLU A 31 5.36 -18.23 4.85
C GLU A 31 5.83 -19.60 4.33
N GLN A 32 6.76 -20.27 5.05
CA GLN A 32 7.36 -21.56 4.64
C GLN A 32 6.34 -22.64 4.28
N ASP A 33 5.18 -22.64 4.95
CA ASP A 33 4.12 -23.65 4.76
C ASP A 33 3.17 -23.29 3.60
N ASN A 34 3.24 -22.05 3.10
CA ASN A 34 2.33 -21.56 2.06
C ASN A 34 2.96 -21.48 0.66
N VAL A 35 4.30 -21.39 0.55
CA VAL A 35 5.00 -21.19 -0.73
C VAL A 35 4.69 -22.32 -1.73
N VAL A 36 4.81 -23.58 -1.33
CA VAL A 36 4.58 -24.74 -2.21
C VAL A 36 3.09 -24.86 -2.58
N PRO A 37 2.13 -24.88 -1.61
CA PRO A 37 0.71 -24.92 -1.94
C PRO A 37 0.25 -23.75 -2.82
N PHE A 38 0.82 -22.56 -2.63
CA PHE A 38 0.52 -21.41 -3.47
C PHE A 38 0.92 -21.65 -4.92
N MET A 39 2.13 -22.18 -5.17
CA MET A 39 2.59 -22.44 -6.53
C MET A 39 1.77 -23.53 -7.22
N GLU A 40 1.34 -24.57 -6.48
CA GLU A 40 0.45 -25.61 -6.97
C GLU A 40 -0.92 -25.01 -7.38
N ALA A 41 -1.50 -24.16 -6.52
CA ALA A 41 -2.76 -23.49 -6.80
C ALA A 41 -2.67 -22.55 -8.02
N VAL A 42 -1.56 -21.79 -8.17
CA VAL A 42 -1.32 -20.95 -9.35
C VAL A 42 -1.22 -21.83 -10.60
N THR A 43 -0.48 -22.91 -10.55
CA THR A 43 -0.30 -23.82 -11.70
C THR A 43 -1.65 -24.39 -12.15
N ALA A 44 -2.51 -24.78 -11.21
CA ALA A 44 -3.85 -25.27 -11.51
C ALA A 44 -4.75 -24.17 -12.10
N ALA A 45 -4.75 -22.98 -11.50
CA ALA A 45 -5.61 -21.86 -11.93
C ALA A 45 -5.24 -21.33 -13.32
N PHE A 46 -3.97 -21.42 -13.72
CA PHE A 46 -3.49 -20.94 -15.00
C PHE A 46 -3.38 -22.00 -16.10
N ALA A 47 -3.73 -23.28 -15.81
CA ALA A 47 -3.61 -24.38 -16.77
C ALA A 47 -4.37 -24.16 -18.07
N ASP A 48 -5.58 -23.58 -17.99
CA ASP A 48 -6.49 -23.35 -19.13
C ASP A 48 -6.51 -21.90 -19.59
N LEU A 49 -5.66 -21.01 -19.04
CA LEU A 49 -5.62 -19.61 -19.44
C LEU A 49 -4.75 -19.43 -20.70
N PRO A 50 -5.15 -18.50 -21.61
CA PRO A 50 -4.37 -18.21 -22.80
C PRO A 50 -3.10 -17.39 -22.54
N GLU A 51 -3.01 -16.75 -21.36
CA GLU A 51 -1.85 -15.98 -20.94
C GLU A 51 -0.73 -16.90 -20.46
N ASP A 52 0.53 -16.56 -20.81
CA ASP A 52 1.68 -17.10 -20.13
C ASP A 52 1.86 -16.40 -18.78
N TYR A 53 2.45 -17.08 -17.79
CA TYR A 53 2.61 -16.51 -16.46
C TYR A 53 3.99 -16.77 -15.85
N ASP A 54 4.40 -15.87 -14.97
CA ASP A 54 5.47 -16.08 -14.03
C ASP A 54 5.10 -15.60 -12.62
N VAL A 55 5.81 -16.11 -11.62
CA VAL A 55 5.63 -15.76 -10.22
C VAL A 55 6.90 -15.14 -9.69
N VAL A 56 6.77 -13.93 -9.14
CA VAL A 56 7.84 -13.17 -8.50
C VAL A 56 7.61 -13.21 -7.00
N PHE A 57 8.24 -14.14 -6.30
CA PHE A 57 8.20 -14.15 -4.85
C PHE A 57 9.16 -13.13 -4.26
N VAL A 58 8.73 -12.43 -3.21
CA VAL A 58 9.60 -11.50 -2.48
C VAL A 58 9.65 -11.89 -1.01
N ASN A 59 10.77 -12.45 -0.59
CA ASN A 59 11.03 -12.80 0.80
C ASN A 59 11.51 -11.58 1.59
N ASP A 60 10.65 -11.03 2.42
CA ASP A 60 10.91 -9.86 3.27
C ASP A 60 11.74 -10.20 4.52
N GLY A 61 12.87 -10.87 4.31
CA GLY A 61 13.81 -11.21 5.39
C GLY A 61 13.21 -12.16 6.43
N SER A 62 12.55 -13.23 5.99
CA SER A 62 11.99 -14.29 6.84
C SER A 62 13.05 -14.92 7.75
N LYS A 63 12.60 -15.42 8.91
CA LYS A 63 13.46 -16.10 9.91
C LYS A 63 13.24 -17.61 9.96
N ASP A 64 12.26 -18.10 9.22
CA ASP A 64 11.90 -19.51 9.05
C ASP A 64 12.50 -20.07 7.75
N GLU A 65 12.07 -21.22 7.30
CA GLU A 65 12.55 -21.90 6.08
C GLU A 65 11.98 -21.30 4.77
N THR A 66 11.33 -20.13 4.79
CA THR A 66 10.71 -19.53 3.59
C THR A 66 11.73 -19.39 2.44
N ALA A 67 12.96 -18.94 2.73
CA ALA A 67 13.99 -18.78 1.69
C ALA A 67 14.37 -20.12 1.03
N ASP A 68 14.48 -21.20 1.81
CA ASP A 68 14.81 -22.53 1.30
C ASP A 68 13.65 -23.12 0.49
N ARG A 69 12.40 -22.88 0.90
CA ARG A 69 11.21 -23.26 0.12
C ARG A 69 11.15 -22.54 -1.22
N LEU A 70 11.51 -21.25 -1.26
CA LEU A 70 11.58 -20.49 -2.52
C LEU A 70 12.64 -21.05 -3.49
N ARG A 71 13.82 -21.44 -2.99
CA ARG A 71 14.85 -22.11 -3.81
C ARG A 71 14.36 -23.46 -4.33
N GLN A 72 13.66 -24.23 -3.49
CA GLN A 72 13.06 -25.50 -3.88
C GLN A 72 12.02 -25.32 -5.00
N VAL A 73 11.10 -24.36 -4.86
CA VAL A 73 10.06 -24.09 -5.86
C VAL A 73 10.67 -23.54 -7.14
N HIS A 74 11.69 -22.67 -7.06
CA HIS A 74 12.42 -22.21 -8.25
C HIS A 74 13.08 -23.38 -8.99
N ALA A 75 13.70 -24.31 -8.28
CA ALA A 75 14.32 -25.50 -8.91
C ALA A 75 13.29 -26.41 -9.60
N GLN A 76 12.03 -26.44 -9.14
CA GLN A 76 10.95 -27.21 -9.78
C GLN A 76 10.34 -26.47 -10.99
N TYR A 77 10.35 -25.11 -10.97
CA TYR A 77 9.73 -24.26 -11.99
C TYR A 77 10.71 -23.15 -12.44
N PRO A 78 11.91 -23.51 -12.97
CA PRO A 78 12.95 -22.53 -13.24
C PRO A 78 12.58 -21.50 -14.30
N ASP A 79 11.71 -21.85 -15.23
CA ASP A 79 11.19 -20.98 -16.30
C ASP A 79 10.00 -20.08 -15.86
N ARG A 80 9.43 -20.29 -14.66
CA ARG A 80 8.23 -19.62 -14.18
C ARG A 80 8.39 -18.90 -12.86
N VAL A 81 9.34 -19.29 -12.03
CA VAL A 81 9.52 -18.74 -10.69
C VAL A 81 10.79 -17.93 -10.61
N SER A 82 10.65 -16.69 -10.21
CA SER A 82 11.75 -15.83 -9.76
C SER A 82 11.56 -15.45 -8.30
N PHE A 83 12.62 -15.14 -7.58
CA PHE A 83 12.49 -14.61 -6.23
C PHE A 83 13.57 -13.59 -5.86
N VAL A 84 13.18 -12.69 -4.96
CA VAL A 84 14.06 -11.70 -4.34
C VAL A 84 14.02 -11.90 -2.83
N SER A 85 15.18 -12.18 -2.21
CA SER A 85 15.29 -12.26 -0.75
C SER A 85 15.97 -11.01 -0.20
N PHE A 86 15.35 -10.34 0.76
CA PHE A 86 15.88 -9.15 1.41
C PHE A 86 16.94 -9.49 2.46
N SER A 87 17.85 -8.55 2.72
CA SER A 87 18.87 -8.67 3.76
C SER A 87 18.30 -8.66 5.19
N ARG A 88 17.13 -8.06 5.39
CA ARG A 88 16.33 -8.02 6.62
C ARG A 88 14.88 -7.74 6.27
N ASN A 89 13.99 -7.71 7.26
CA ASN A 89 12.62 -7.24 7.06
C ASN A 89 12.60 -5.72 6.81
N PHE A 90 12.04 -5.33 5.64
CA PHE A 90 11.80 -3.95 5.20
C PHE A 90 10.31 -3.59 5.16
N GLY A 91 9.44 -4.59 5.33
CA GLY A 91 7.99 -4.43 5.36
C GLY A 91 7.29 -4.80 4.04
N LYS A 92 6.00 -5.13 4.13
CA LYS A 92 5.17 -5.56 3.00
C LYS A 92 5.19 -4.56 1.84
N GLU A 93 5.16 -3.27 2.12
CA GLU A 93 5.19 -2.21 1.10
C GLU A 93 6.47 -2.25 0.25
N ALA A 94 7.62 -2.49 0.89
CA ALA A 94 8.89 -2.67 0.20
C ALA A 94 8.91 -3.96 -0.64
N ALA A 95 8.31 -5.04 -0.12
CA ALA A 95 8.21 -6.30 -0.85
C ALA A 95 7.32 -6.18 -2.10
N VAL A 96 6.17 -5.49 -2.00
CA VAL A 96 5.32 -5.20 -3.17
C VAL A 96 6.10 -4.37 -4.20
N TYR A 97 6.80 -3.32 -3.77
CA TYR A 97 7.59 -2.48 -4.67
C TYR A 97 8.68 -3.28 -5.39
N ALA A 98 9.44 -4.10 -4.68
CA ALA A 98 10.45 -4.98 -5.27
C ALA A 98 9.84 -5.97 -6.27
N GLY A 99 8.71 -6.59 -5.92
CA GLY A 99 8.01 -7.48 -6.82
C GLY A 99 7.57 -6.80 -8.11
N LEU A 100 7.02 -5.58 -8.02
CA LEU A 100 6.66 -4.77 -9.19
C LEU A 100 7.88 -4.42 -10.06
N GLN A 101 9.07 -4.17 -9.46
CA GLN A 101 10.30 -3.91 -10.20
C GLN A 101 10.82 -5.13 -10.99
N HIS A 102 10.64 -6.32 -10.43
CA HIS A 102 11.11 -7.57 -11.03
C HIS A 102 10.06 -8.25 -11.93
N ALA A 103 8.80 -7.81 -11.90
CA ALA A 103 7.74 -8.27 -12.76
C ALA A 103 7.86 -7.65 -14.16
N ASP A 104 7.85 -8.48 -15.23
CA ASP A 104 7.96 -8.03 -16.62
C ASP A 104 6.72 -8.28 -17.48
N GLY A 105 5.63 -8.85 -16.90
CA GLY A 105 4.37 -9.14 -17.57
C GLY A 105 3.64 -7.89 -18.07
N ASP A 106 2.78 -8.07 -19.11
CA ASP A 106 1.84 -7.05 -19.59
C ASP A 106 0.77 -6.72 -18.55
N PHE A 107 0.44 -7.72 -17.74
CA PHE A 107 -0.38 -7.61 -16.55
C PHE A 107 0.45 -8.00 -15.33
N VAL A 108 0.28 -7.29 -14.23
CA VAL A 108 0.94 -7.60 -12.97
C VAL A 108 -0.12 -7.71 -11.87
N THR A 109 -0.15 -8.84 -11.18
CA THR A 109 -1.06 -9.09 -10.07
C THR A 109 -0.32 -9.12 -8.76
N VAL A 110 -0.74 -8.33 -7.77
CA VAL A 110 -0.28 -8.44 -6.40
C VAL A 110 -1.23 -9.35 -5.65
N ILE A 111 -0.70 -10.41 -5.04
CA ILE A 111 -1.48 -11.44 -4.35
C ILE A 111 -0.70 -11.96 -3.13
N ASP A 112 -1.38 -12.20 -2.00
CA ASP A 112 -0.76 -12.73 -0.79
C ASP A 112 -0.55 -14.26 -0.87
N ALA A 113 0.52 -14.77 -0.24
CA ALA A 113 0.89 -16.20 -0.29
C ALA A 113 -0.02 -17.14 0.52
N ASP A 114 -0.86 -16.61 1.43
CA ASP A 114 -1.62 -17.38 2.43
C ASP A 114 -2.90 -18.06 1.90
N LEU A 115 -3.13 -18.00 0.59
CA LEU A 115 -4.29 -18.57 -0.12
C LEU A 115 -5.65 -18.03 0.31
N GLN A 116 -5.72 -16.97 1.15
CA GLN A 116 -6.98 -16.27 1.40
C GLN A 116 -7.50 -15.56 0.14
N GLN A 117 -6.57 -15.21 -0.75
CA GLN A 117 -6.79 -14.66 -2.09
C GLN A 117 -6.52 -15.78 -3.10
N ARG A 118 -7.57 -16.30 -3.69
CA ARG A 118 -7.45 -17.46 -4.58
C ARG A 118 -6.90 -17.06 -5.94
N PRO A 119 -5.91 -17.82 -6.50
CA PRO A 119 -5.38 -17.58 -7.82
C PRO A 119 -6.44 -17.61 -8.96
N GLU A 120 -7.54 -18.34 -8.80
CA GLU A 120 -8.65 -18.39 -9.78
C GLU A 120 -9.33 -17.04 -9.94
N VAL A 121 -9.35 -16.20 -8.90
CA VAL A 121 -9.89 -14.83 -8.97
C VAL A 121 -9.05 -13.95 -9.92
N VAL A 122 -7.76 -14.25 -10.07
CA VAL A 122 -6.90 -13.56 -11.05
C VAL A 122 -7.38 -13.80 -12.47
N ALA A 123 -7.85 -15.02 -12.79
CA ALA A 123 -8.43 -15.33 -14.09
C ALA A 123 -9.66 -14.45 -14.41
N GLU A 124 -10.50 -14.19 -13.40
CA GLU A 124 -11.65 -13.29 -13.55
C GLU A 124 -11.21 -11.83 -13.75
N MET A 125 -10.20 -11.37 -12.99
CA MET A 125 -9.63 -10.02 -13.15
C MET A 125 -9.06 -9.84 -14.55
N LEU A 126 -8.34 -10.82 -15.08
CA LEU A 126 -7.79 -10.80 -16.44
C LEU A 126 -8.88 -10.76 -17.48
N ARG A 127 -9.98 -11.53 -17.29
CA ARG A 127 -11.15 -11.49 -18.16
C ARG A 127 -11.76 -10.08 -18.20
N VAL A 128 -11.96 -9.45 -17.04
CA VAL A 128 -12.48 -8.08 -16.95
C VAL A 128 -11.60 -7.12 -17.74
N LEU A 129 -10.27 -7.18 -17.57
CA LEU A 129 -9.34 -6.30 -18.29
C LEU A 129 -9.31 -6.57 -19.80
N ARG A 130 -9.53 -7.81 -20.25
CA ARG A 130 -9.59 -8.15 -21.67
C ARG A 130 -10.85 -7.61 -22.35
N GLU A 131 -11.99 -7.82 -21.66
CA GLU A 131 -13.31 -7.45 -22.19
C GLU A 131 -13.57 -5.93 -22.10
N ASN A 132 -12.87 -5.23 -21.21
CA ASN A 132 -13.09 -3.83 -20.89
C ASN A 132 -11.80 -3.00 -21.02
N PRO A 133 -11.42 -2.58 -22.24
CA PRO A 133 -10.18 -1.81 -22.48
C PRO A 133 -10.11 -0.46 -21.74
N GLN A 134 -11.26 0.07 -21.31
CA GLN A 134 -11.35 1.33 -20.55
C GLN A 134 -10.81 1.21 -19.12
N TYR A 135 -10.64 0.00 -18.56
CA TYR A 135 -10.06 -0.21 -17.25
C TYR A 135 -8.57 -0.53 -17.36
N ASP A 136 -7.79 0.13 -16.51
CA ASP A 136 -6.34 -0.04 -16.40
C ASP A 136 -5.96 -0.99 -15.26
N ALA A 137 -6.86 -1.17 -14.29
CA ALA A 137 -6.68 -2.02 -13.14
C ALA A 137 -7.99 -2.69 -12.72
N VAL A 138 -7.87 -3.86 -12.08
CA VAL A 138 -8.95 -4.49 -11.31
C VAL A 138 -8.48 -4.64 -9.87
N ALA A 139 -9.24 -4.11 -8.92
CA ALA A 139 -8.97 -4.23 -7.49
C ALA A 139 -10.04 -5.09 -6.82
N ALA A 140 -9.62 -6.13 -6.11
CA ALA A 140 -10.54 -6.96 -5.36
C ALA A 140 -10.88 -6.33 -4.00
N TYR A 141 -12.14 -6.40 -3.60
CA TYR A 141 -12.55 -6.06 -2.24
C TYR A 141 -13.36 -7.18 -1.60
N GLN A 142 -13.17 -7.36 -0.29
CA GLN A 142 -13.96 -8.33 0.45
C GLN A 142 -15.39 -7.80 0.62
N GLY A 143 -16.37 -8.63 0.23
CA GLY A 143 -17.77 -8.39 0.53
C GLY A 143 -18.01 -8.16 2.04
N LYS A 144 -19.12 -7.54 2.37
CA LYS A 144 -19.45 -7.18 3.75
C LYS A 144 -19.47 -8.42 4.65
N ARG A 145 -18.50 -8.54 5.57
CA ARG A 145 -18.66 -9.43 6.72
C ARG A 145 -19.80 -8.89 7.57
N PRO A 146 -20.63 -9.75 8.19
CA PRO A 146 -21.64 -9.33 9.15
C PRO A 146 -20.94 -8.70 10.37
N GLU A 147 -20.75 -7.39 10.32
CA GLU A 147 -20.19 -6.61 11.42
C GLU A 147 -21.32 -5.99 12.24
N GLY A 148 -21.11 -5.82 13.55
CA GLY A 148 -22.08 -5.12 14.42
C GLY A 148 -22.34 -3.69 13.92
N LYS A 149 -23.60 -3.25 13.96
CA LYS A 149 -24.05 -1.94 13.43
C LYS A 149 -23.21 -0.74 13.90
N GLY A 150 -22.66 -0.77 15.12
CA GLY A 150 -21.82 0.30 15.65
C GLY A 150 -20.45 0.40 14.95
N MET A 151 -19.77 -0.74 14.70
CA MET A 151 -18.47 -0.77 14.04
C MET A 151 -18.57 -0.32 12.57
N SER A 152 -19.64 -0.68 11.90
CA SER A 152 -19.93 -0.23 10.53
C SER A 152 -20.09 1.28 10.44
N ALA A 153 -20.77 1.92 11.41
CA ALA A 153 -20.94 3.38 11.46
C ALA A 153 -19.60 4.10 11.69
N VAL A 154 -18.76 3.59 12.59
CA VAL A 154 -17.43 4.15 12.86
C VAL A 154 -16.55 4.05 11.61
N LYS A 155 -16.51 2.91 10.93
CA LYS A 155 -15.77 2.74 9.66
C LYS A 155 -16.27 3.71 8.59
N LYS A 156 -17.58 3.86 8.41
CA LYS A 156 -18.17 4.75 7.43
C LYS A 156 -17.80 6.22 7.70
N LEU A 157 -17.83 6.63 8.97
CA LEU A 157 -17.41 7.97 9.38
C LEU A 157 -15.91 8.19 9.13
N PHE A 158 -15.08 7.21 9.46
CA PHE A 158 -13.64 7.24 9.23
C PHE A 158 -13.31 7.41 7.74
N TYR A 159 -13.88 6.57 6.84
CA TYR A 159 -13.67 6.70 5.40
C TYR A 159 -14.19 8.05 4.86
N LYS A 160 -15.31 8.54 5.36
CA LYS A 160 -15.83 9.86 4.98
C LYS A 160 -14.88 10.99 5.38
N MET A 161 -14.28 10.91 6.58
CA MET A 161 -13.30 11.90 7.04
C MET A 161 -12.00 11.83 6.23
N ILE A 162 -11.47 10.62 6.02
CA ILE A 162 -10.25 10.42 5.24
C ILE A 162 -10.42 10.92 3.80
N ASN A 163 -11.48 10.52 3.11
CA ASN A 163 -11.74 10.93 1.73
C ASN A 163 -11.98 12.46 1.60
N LYS A 164 -12.41 13.12 2.68
CA LYS A 164 -12.52 14.59 2.70
C LYS A 164 -11.18 15.28 2.97
N ALA A 165 -10.29 14.64 3.73
CA ALA A 165 -9.02 15.21 4.17
C ALA A 165 -7.85 14.88 3.25
N CYS A 166 -7.92 13.77 2.51
CA CYS A 166 -6.90 13.33 1.58
C CYS A 166 -7.24 13.78 0.14
N GLU A 167 -6.19 13.91 -0.67
CA GLU A 167 -6.32 14.22 -2.11
C GLU A 167 -6.74 13.01 -2.94
N VAL A 168 -6.84 11.82 -2.33
CA VAL A 168 -7.19 10.55 -2.97
C VAL A 168 -8.46 9.96 -2.36
N GLU A 169 -9.25 9.31 -3.21
CA GLU A 169 -10.45 8.61 -2.77
C GLU A 169 -10.12 7.15 -2.41
N PHE A 170 -10.30 6.78 -1.15
CA PHE A 170 -10.10 5.42 -0.66
C PHE A 170 -11.40 4.63 -0.79
N HIS A 171 -11.39 3.59 -1.61
CA HIS A 171 -12.51 2.66 -1.68
C HIS A 171 -12.53 1.76 -0.44
N SER A 172 -13.68 1.74 0.27
CA SER A 172 -13.83 0.95 1.50
C SER A 172 -13.71 -0.55 1.20
N GLY A 173 -12.81 -1.23 1.93
CA GLY A 173 -12.60 -2.67 1.79
C GLY A 173 -11.65 -3.06 0.67
N ALA A 174 -11.14 -2.13 -0.15
CA ALA A 174 -10.14 -2.47 -1.16
C ALA A 174 -8.89 -3.09 -0.51
N SER A 175 -8.49 -4.26 -1.02
CA SER A 175 -7.27 -4.97 -0.62
C SER A 175 -6.10 -4.62 -1.53
N ASP A 176 -4.90 -5.10 -1.19
CA ASP A 176 -3.75 -5.03 -2.07
C ASP A 176 -3.88 -6.01 -3.25
N PHE A 177 -4.83 -6.95 -3.20
CA PHE A 177 -5.12 -7.91 -4.24
C PHE A 177 -5.71 -7.22 -5.46
N ARG A 178 -4.89 -7.10 -6.51
CA ARG A 178 -5.25 -6.39 -7.75
C ARG A 178 -4.42 -6.81 -8.92
N THR A 179 -4.99 -6.69 -10.10
CA THR A 179 -4.30 -6.88 -11.38
C THR A 179 -4.21 -5.53 -12.10
N LEU A 180 -3.00 -5.19 -12.53
CA LEU A 180 -2.62 -3.92 -13.11
C LEU A 180 -2.11 -4.11 -14.53
N ARG A 181 -2.44 -3.20 -15.46
CA ARG A 181 -1.74 -3.10 -16.73
C ARG A 181 -0.35 -2.49 -16.54
N ARG A 182 0.59 -2.81 -17.43
CA ARG A 182 1.97 -2.31 -17.39
C ARG A 182 2.09 -0.80 -17.18
N PRO A 183 1.33 0.09 -17.87
CA PRO A 183 1.43 1.53 -17.64
C PRO A 183 1.15 1.96 -16.18
N VAL A 184 0.25 1.26 -15.49
CA VAL A 184 -0.03 1.53 -14.06
C VAL A 184 1.18 1.15 -13.21
N VAL A 185 1.80 -0.01 -13.48
CA VAL A 185 3.00 -0.47 -12.79
C VAL A 185 4.15 0.50 -13.00
N ASP A 186 4.37 0.95 -14.23
CA ASP A 186 5.44 1.90 -14.57
C ASP A 186 5.24 3.24 -13.84
N ALA A 187 3.99 3.71 -13.75
CA ALA A 187 3.66 4.91 -12.97
C ALA A 187 3.96 4.72 -11.47
N LEU A 188 3.60 3.56 -10.87
CA LEU A 188 3.88 3.25 -9.47
C LEU A 188 5.38 3.14 -9.17
N LEU A 189 6.17 2.64 -10.12
CA LEU A 189 7.62 2.52 -10.00
C LEU A 189 8.33 3.87 -10.15
N SER A 190 7.72 4.83 -10.86
CA SER A 190 8.25 6.20 -10.96
C SER A 190 8.20 6.99 -9.65
N MET A 191 7.49 6.48 -8.64
CA MET A 191 7.35 7.10 -7.32
C MET A 191 8.15 6.34 -6.24
N PRO A 192 9.45 6.63 -6.06
CA PRO A 192 10.31 5.95 -5.09
C PRO A 192 10.16 6.52 -3.68
N GLU A 193 8.95 6.58 -3.16
CA GLU A 193 8.68 7.07 -1.81
C GLU A 193 9.20 6.09 -0.76
N TYR A 194 9.91 6.59 0.27
CA TYR A 194 10.40 5.77 1.37
C TYR A 194 9.25 5.28 2.27
N PHE A 195 8.29 6.16 2.57
CA PHE A 195 7.08 5.83 3.34
C PHE A 195 5.93 5.51 2.39
N ARG A 196 6.01 4.33 1.76
CA ARG A 196 4.99 3.87 0.83
C ARG A 196 3.72 3.46 1.56
N PHE A 197 2.60 3.78 0.95
CA PHE A 197 1.28 3.28 1.32
C PHE A 197 0.56 2.90 0.03
N SER A 198 0.73 1.66 -0.39
CA SER A 198 0.31 1.17 -1.71
C SER A 198 -1.15 1.45 -2.01
N LYS A 199 -2.06 1.29 -1.02
CA LYS A 199 -3.49 1.59 -1.21
C LYS A 199 -3.75 3.04 -1.63
N GLY A 200 -3.00 3.98 -1.07
CA GLY A 200 -3.07 5.38 -1.46
C GLY A 200 -2.45 5.64 -2.82
N LEU A 201 -1.27 5.07 -3.09
CA LEU A 201 -0.56 5.22 -4.36
C LEU A 201 -1.37 4.69 -5.53
N PHE A 202 -2.03 3.54 -5.38
CA PHE A 202 -2.92 2.98 -6.40
C PHE A 202 -4.08 3.91 -6.77
N SER A 203 -4.60 4.68 -5.81
CA SER A 203 -5.64 5.67 -6.08
C SER A 203 -5.05 6.98 -6.63
N TRP A 204 -3.87 7.37 -6.14
CA TRP A 204 -3.22 8.63 -6.49
C TRP A 204 -2.79 8.70 -7.96
N VAL A 205 -2.37 7.59 -8.55
CA VAL A 205 -1.98 7.52 -9.98
C VAL A 205 -3.14 7.80 -10.93
N GLY A 206 -4.39 7.77 -10.47
CA GLY A 206 -5.56 8.22 -11.23
C GLY A 206 -6.01 7.34 -12.39
N PHE A 207 -5.49 6.12 -12.49
CA PHE A 207 -5.91 5.15 -13.51
C PHE A 207 -7.30 4.58 -13.23
N ASN A 208 -8.03 4.24 -14.30
CA ASN A 208 -9.39 3.75 -14.19
C ASN A 208 -9.42 2.32 -13.63
N THR A 209 -9.94 2.16 -12.41
CA THR A 209 -9.96 0.90 -11.67
C THR A 209 -11.37 0.32 -11.58
N TYR A 210 -11.53 -0.94 -12.00
CA TYR A 210 -12.74 -1.73 -11.74
C TYR A 210 -12.64 -2.37 -10.36
N TYR A 211 -13.66 -2.23 -9.52
CA TYR A 211 -13.71 -2.85 -8.19
C TYR A 211 -14.56 -4.12 -8.25
N MET A 212 -13.94 -5.26 -7.96
CA MET A 212 -14.55 -6.59 -8.02
C MET A 212 -14.71 -7.17 -6.61
N GLU A 213 -15.90 -7.63 -6.28
CA GLU A 213 -16.15 -8.31 -5.02
C GLU A 213 -15.61 -9.75 -5.07
N TYR A 214 -14.93 -10.18 -4.01
CA TYR A 214 -14.50 -11.57 -3.86
C TYR A 214 -14.78 -12.08 -2.45
N HIS A 215 -14.89 -13.40 -2.31
CA HIS A 215 -15.01 -14.07 -1.02
C HIS A 215 -13.64 -14.62 -0.62
N ALA A 216 -13.12 -14.11 0.51
CA ALA A 216 -11.88 -14.61 1.06
C ALA A 216 -12.09 -15.98 1.70
N GLU A 217 -11.21 -16.92 1.38
CA GLU A 217 -11.15 -18.23 2.03
C GLU A 217 -10.56 -18.16 3.45
N ALA A 218 -10.70 -19.23 4.19
CA ALA A 218 -9.95 -19.40 5.43
C ALA A 218 -8.44 -19.48 5.10
N ARG A 219 -7.61 -18.91 5.97
CA ARG A 219 -6.15 -18.98 5.80
C ARG A 219 -5.68 -20.43 5.81
N ASN A 220 -4.82 -20.81 4.87
CA ASN A 220 -4.29 -22.17 4.77
C ASN A 220 -3.41 -22.51 5.98
N ALA A 221 -2.48 -21.62 6.37
CA ALA A 221 -1.61 -21.77 7.54
C ALA A 221 -1.26 -20.41 8.15
N GLY A 222 -0.86 -20.41 9.44
CA GLY A 222 -0.39 -19.24 10.17
C GLY A 222 -1.50 -18.45 10.87
N GLU A 223 -1.07 -17.52 11.76
CA GLU A 223 -1.96 -16.64 12.52
C GLU A 223 -1.90 -15.21 11.99
N SER A 224 -2.95 -14.43 12.26
CA SER A 224 -2.95 -13.00 11.91
C SER A 224 -1.90 -12.23 12.70
N LYS A 225 -0.92 -11.66 12.01
CA LYS A 225 0.16 -10.85 12.60
C LYS A 225 -0.30 -9.40 12.94
N TRP A 226 -1.58 -9.08 12.66
CA TRP A 226 -2.16 -7.75 12.84
C TRP A 226 -2.82 -7.60 14.21
N THR A 227 -2.23 -6.77 15.07
CA THR A 227 -2.85 -6.31 16.33
C THR A 227 -3.59 -5.00 16.10
N VAL A 228 -4.55 -4.67 16.98
CA VAL A 228 -5.31 -3.40 16.91
C VAL A 228 -4.36 -2.19 16.90
N GLY A 229 -3.29 -2.21 17.69
CA GLY A 229 -2.29 -1.13 17.72
C GLY A 229 -1.55 -0.99 16.39
N LYS A 230 -1.19 -2.10 15.73
CA LYS A 230 -0.56 -2.07 14.39
C LYS A 230 -1.52 -1.53 13.33
N LEU A 231 -2.82 -1.86 13.41
CA LEU A 231 -3.83 -1.35 12.50
C LEU A 231 -4.01 0.17 12.64
N ILE A 232 -4.07 0.67 13.88
CA ILE A 232 -4.17 2.12 14.15
C ILE A 232 -2.92 2.84 13.62
N LYS A 233 -1.73 2.30 13.94
CA LYS A 233 -0.47 2.87 13.45
C LYS A 233 -0.45 2.94 11.91
N TYR A 234 -0.80 1.86 11.23
CA TYR A 234 -0.87 1.80 9.76
C TYR A 234 -1.88 2.80 9.18
N ALA A 235 -3.04 2.96 9.84
CA ALA A 235 -4.05 3.93 9.43
C ALA A 235 -3.56 5.38 9.58
N VAL A 236 -2.86 5.69 10.69
CA VAL A 236 -2.27 7.02 10.94
C VAL A 236 -1.14 7.29 9.94
N GLU A 237 -0.26 6.34 9.69
CA GLU A 237 0.82 6.46 8.71
C GLU A 237 0.28 6.73 7.30
N GLY A 238 -0.75 5.98 6.88
CA GLY A 238 -1.43 6.20 5.62
C GLY A 238 -2.10 7.56 5.53
N PHE A 239 -2.77 8.00 6.61
CA PHE A 239 -3.40 9.32 6.68
C PHE A 239 -2.39 10.45 6.52
N ILE A 240 -1.30 10.44 7.31
CA ILE A 240 -0.26 11.48 7.26
C ILE A 240 0.44 11.51 5.90
N SER A 241 0.56 10.38 5.20
CA SER A 241 1.22 10.31 3.89
C SER A 241 0.44 11.01 2.78
N PHE A 242 -0.90 11.13 2.90
CA PHE A 242 -1.77 11.67 1.85
C PHE A 242 -2.55 12.92 2.27
N THR A 243 -2.21 13.56 3.39
CA THR A 243 -2.88 14.80 3.82
C THR A 243 -1.97 15.70 4.62
N THR A 244 -2.16 17.01 4.43
CA THR A 244 -1.57 18.06 5.27
C THR A 244 -2.59 18.62 6.28
N ALA A 245 -3.77 17.99 6.41
CA ALA A 245 -4.83 18.47 7.30
C ALA A 245 -4.40 18.68 8.76
N PRO A 246 -3.57 17.81 9.40
CA PRO A 246 -3.06 18.06 10.75
C PRO A 246 -2.24 19.34 10.88
N LEU A 247 -1.42 19.67 9.86
CA LEU A 247 -0.65 20.90 9.83
C LEU A 247 -1.56 22.12 9.68
N ARG A 248 -2.55 22.06 8.78
CA ARG A 248 -3.53 23.14 8.60
C ARG A 248 -4.35 23.36 9.89
N LEU A 249 -4.79 22.28 10.55
CA LEU A 249 -5.49 22.38 11.82
C LEU A 249 -4.62 23.07 12.88
N ALA A 250 -3.33 22.68 13.00
CA ALA A 250 -2.39 23.33 13.92
C ALA A 250 -2.25 24.84 13.62
N THR A 251 -2.19 25.21 12.34
CA THR A 251 -2.13 26.63 11.90
C THR A 251 -3.38 27.39 12.30
N PHE A 252 -4.57 26.83 12.06
CA PHE A 252 -5.85 27.48 12.45
C PHE A 252 -6.00 27.64 13.96
N VAL A 253 -5.65 26.61 14.72
CA VAL A 253 -5.65 26.64 16.19
C VAL A 253 -4.68 27.70 16.69
N GLY A 254 -3.46 27.73 16.16
CA GLY A 254 -2.45 28.74 16.49
C GLY A 254 -2.91 30.16 16.18
N ALA A 255 -3.47 30.38 14.99
CA ALA A 255 -4.00 31.69 14.58
C ALA A 255 -5.16 32.18 15.48
N PHE A 256 -6.07 31.24 15.84
CA PHE A 256 -7.19 31.54 16.74
C PHE A 256 -6.70 32.00 18.11
N PHE A 257 -5.77 31.26 18.74
CA PHE A 257 -5.24 31.65 20.05
C PHE A 257 -4.36 32.90 19.98
N ALA A 258 -3.63 33.11 18.87
CA ALA A 258 -2.87 34.36 18.68
C ALA A 258 -3.82 35.58 18.61
N ALA A 259 -4.92 35.49 17.87
CA ALA A 259 -5.93 36.55 17.80
C ALA A 259 -6.58 36.81 19.18
N LEU A 260 -6.95 35.74 19.89
CA LEU A 260 -7.50 35.84 21.24
C LEU A 260 -6.54 36.49 22.22
N SER A 261 -5.25 36.12 22.16
CA SER A 261 -4.18 36.69 22.99
C SER A 261 -3.98 38.17 22.70
N LEU A 262 -4.06 38.58 21.43
CA LEU A 262 -3.94 39.99 21.03
C LEU A 262 -5.10 40.82 21.60
N ILE A 263 -6.34 40.34 21.49
CA ILE A 263 -7.54 40.97 22.06
C ILE A 263 -7.36 41.10 23.61
N TYR A 264 -6.97 40.01 24.28
CA TYR A 264 -6.77 40.03 25.72
C TYR A 264 -5.66 41.01 26.14
N MET A 265 -4.56 41.07 25.39
CA MET A 265 -3.48 42.05 25.62
C MET A 265 -4.01 43.48 25.57
N ILE A 266 -4.84 43.83 24.57
CA ILE A 266 -5.43 45.17 24.44
C ILE A 266 -6.34 45.46 25.66
N VAL A 267 -7.17 44.50 26.08
CA VAL A 267 -8.02 44.66 27.26
C VAL A 267 -7.21 44.92 28.53
N VAL A 268 -6.12 44.16 28.75
CA VAL A 268 -5.23 44.37 29.92
C VAL A 268 -4.56 45.73 29.90
N ILE A 269 -4.13 46.20 28.73
CA ILE A 269 -3.50 47.56 28.58
C ILE A 269 -4.55 48.64 28.93
N ILE A 270 -5.77 48.56 28.41
CA ILE A 270 -6.86 49.51 28.71
C ILE A 270 -7.19 49.49 30.20
N GLN A 271 -7.33 48.32 30.81
CA GLN A 271 -7.58 48.19 32.26
C GLN A 271 -6.46 48.83 33.11
N LYS A 272 -5.21 48.64 32.71
CA LYS A 272 -4.07 49.24 33.43
C LYS A 272 -4.05 50.77 33.30
N LEU A 273 -4.48 51.33 32.17
CA LEU A 273 -4.55 52.77 31.96
C LEU A 273 -5.72 53.43 32.64
N THR A 274 -6.82 52.71 32.85
CA THR A 274 -8.09 53.25 33.36
C THR A 274 -8.39 52.90 34.81
N ALA A 275 -7.80 51.85 35.37
CA ALA A 275 -8.08 51.36 36.73
C ALA A 275 -6.77 50.97 37.45
N SER A 276 -6.69 51.25 38.76
CA SER A 276 -5.59 50.76 39.62
C SER A 276 -5.75 49.30 39.84
N ILE A 277 -4.98 48.45 39.16
CA ILE A 277 -5.01 47.00 39.32
C ILE A 277 -4.29 46.65 40.61
N THR A 278 -5.04 46.27 41.64
CA THR A 278 -4.56 45.52 42.81
C THR A 278 -4.47 44.04 42.40
N ILE A 279 -3.30 43.46 42.42
CA ILE A 279 -3.02 42.11 41.94
C ILE A 279 -3.40 41.02 42.95
N PRO A 280 -4.61 40.47 42.85
CA PRO A 280 -4.80 39.06 43.23
C PRO A 280 -5.03 38.25 41.98
N GLY A 281 -4.13 37.33 41.61
CA GLY A 281 -4.41 36.46 40.47
C GLY A 281 -3.20 35.76 39.88
N TYR A 282 -2.29 35.23 40.72
CA TYR A 282 -1.17 34.41 40.26
C TYR A 282 -1.60 33.17 39.46
N ALA A 283 -2.76 32.58 39.80
CA ALA A 283 -3.24 31.37 39.17
C ALA A 283 -3.59 31.53 37.67
N THR A 284 -4.18 32.66 37.31
CA THR A 284 -4.61 32.90 35.91
C THR A 284 -3.45 32.95 34.91
N PRO A 285 -2.35 33.69 35.12
CA PRO A 285 -1.20 33.66 34.24
C PRO A 285 -0.57 32.27 34.14
N VAL A 286 -0.44 31.53 35.24
CA VAL A 286 0.13 30.18 35.27
C VAL A 286 -0.68 29.22 34.38
N VAL A 287 -2.02 29.22 34.56
CA VAL A 287 -2.91 28.37 33.70
C VAL A 287 -2.80 28.73 32.23
N LEU A 288 -2.78 30.02 31.89
CA LEU A 288 -2.63 30.48 30.50
C LEU A 288 -1.28 30.07 29.91
N ILE A 289 -0.18 30.23 30.67
CA ILE A 289 1.15 29.83 30.20
C ILE A 289 1.24 28.32 29.98
N LEU A 290 0.70 27.51 30.89
CA LEU A 290 0.65 26.06 30.73
C LEU A 290 -0.20 25.61 29.56
N LEU A 291 -1.37 26.23 29.36
CA LEU A 291 -2.25 25.94 28.23
C LEU A 291 -1.57 26.30 26.88
N LEU A 292 -1.05 27.48 26.75
CA LEU A 292 -0.36 27.95 25.54
C LEU A 292 0.90 27.12 25.28
N GLY A 293 1.70 26.83 26.32
CA GLY A 293 2.88 25.98 26.22
C GLY A 293 2.53 24.57 25.76
N GLY A 294 1.45 23.99 26.30
CA GLY A 294 0.96 22.67 25.88
C GLY A 294 0.52 22.62 24.41
N ILE A 295 -0.21 23.66 23.95
CA ILE A 295 -0.62 23.79 22.53
C ILE A 295 0.61 23.97 21.64
N GLN A 296 1.59 24.77 22.02
CA GLN A 296 2.83 24.94 21.27
C GLN A 296 3.60 23.64 21.11
N LEU A 297 3.76 22.87 22.20
CA LEU A 297 4.42 21.56 22.15
C LEU A 297 3.69 20.56 21.26
N MET A 298 2.34 20.57 21.28
CA MET A 298 1.54 19.72 20.38
C MET A 298 1.76 20.09 18.90
N VAL A 299 1.73 21.39 18.57
CA VAL A 299 1.98 21.88 17.21
C VAL A 299 3.38 21.51 16.74
N LEU A 300 4.40 21.72 17.58
CA LEU A 300 5.79 21.33 17.30
C LEU A 300 5.94 19.81 17.10
N GLY A 301 5.22 19.01 17.87
CA GLY A 301 5.19 17.55 17.71
C GLY A 301 4.63 17.15 16.33
N ILE A 302 3.51 17.75 15.90
CA ILE A 302 2.95 17.50 14.56
C ILE A 302 3.94 17.92 13.47
N MET A 303 4.53 19.11 13.57
CA MET A 303 5.55 19.58 12.61
C MET A 303 6.77 18.65 12.59
N GLY A 304 7.20 18.16 13.74
CA GLY A 304 8.31 17.22 13.89
C GLY A 304 8.07 15.91 13.13
N GLU A 305 6.85 15.38 13.15
CA GLU A 305 6.49 14.16 12.40
C GLU A 305 6.64 14.35 10.88
N TYR A 306 6.15 15.47 10.32
CA TYR A 306 6.31 15.76 8.89
C TYR A 306 7.77 16.04 8.53
N LEU A 307 8.50 16.77 9.37
CA LEU A 307 9.93 17.04 9.16
C LEU A 307 10.75 15.74 9.19
N ALA A 308 10.45 14.83 10.11
CA ALA A 308 11.10 13.51 10.18
C ALA A 308 10.89 12.69 8.89
N ARG A 309 9.69 12.72 8.32
CA ARG A 309 9.39 12.08 7.04
C ARG A 309 10.18 12.70 5.89
N THR A 310 10.17 14.02 5.78
CA THR A 310 10.96 14.78 4.79
C THR A 310 12.45 14.46 4.92
N TYR A 311 12.98 14.41 6.16
CA TYR A 311 14.38 14.08 6.42
C TYR A 311 14.72 12.66 5.99
N MET A 312 13.85 11.69 6.27
CA MET A 312 14.07 10.29 5.84
C MET A 312 14.00 10.15 4.32
N GLN A 313 13.07 10.84 3.66
CA GLN A 313 12.99 10.87 2.20
C GLN A 313 14.22 11.50 1.58
N GLY A 314 14.73 12.60 2.17
CA GLY A 314 15.92 13.30 1.70
C GLY A 314 17.23 12.51 1.82
N LYS A 315 17.26 11.44 2.63
CA LYS A 315 18.41 10.52 2.71
C LYS A 315 18.58 9.67 1.45
N ASN A 316 17.59 9.58 0.59
CA ASN A 316 17.60 8.75 -0.64
C ASN A 316 18.09 7.31 -0.40
N ARG A 317 17.77 6.74 0.76
CA ARG A 317 18.08 5.35 1.05
C ARG A 317 17.21 4.44 0.18
N PRO A 318 17.75 3.31 -0.34
CA PRO A 318 16.95 2.37 -1.11
C PRO A 318 15.80 1.83 -0.26
N ILE A 319 14.64 1.62 -0.88
CA ILE A 319 13.42 1.10 -0.23
C ILE A 319 13.69 -0.28 0.36
N TYR A 320 14.52 -1.09 -0.31
CA TYR A 320 14.98 -2.40 0.18
C TYR A 320 16.42 -2.66 -0.25
N ILE A 321 17.04 -3.67 0.37
CA ILE A 321 18.35 -4.21 -0.04
C ILE A 321 18.17 -5.71 -0.24
N ALA A 322 18.34 -6.17 -1.48
CA ALA A 322 18.31 -7.58 -1.80
C ALA A 322 19.62 -8.26 -1.33
N ARG A 323 19.49 -9.40 -0.67
CA ARG A 323 20.59 -10.33 -0.37
C ARG A 323 20.80 -11.31 -1.53
N GLU A 324 19.70 -11.74 -2.15
CA GLU A 324 19.68 -12.73 -3.21
C GLU A 324 18.61 -12.37 -4.22
N VAL A 325 18.92 -12.48 -5.50
CA VAL A 325 17.97 -12.27 -6.61
C VAL A 325 18.17 -13.44 -7.57
N VAL A 326 17.11 -14.19 -7.80
CA VAL A 326 17.09 -15.30 -8.75
C VAL A 326 16.01 -15.02 -9.78
N HIS A 327 16.40 -15.02 -11.05
CA HIS A 327 15.51 -14.78 -12.17
C HIS A 327 15.05 -16.08 -12.80
N CYS A 328 13.86 -16.06 -13.43
CA CYS A 328 13.42 -17.16 -14.30
C CYS A 328 14.45 -17.43 -15.40
N GLU A 329 14.70 -18.70 -15.67
CA GLU A 329 15.45 -19.10 -16.85
C GLU A 329 14.64 -18.76 -18.09
N LYS A 330 15.21 -17.94 -18.97
CA LYS A 330 14.57 -17.65 -20.27
C LYS A 330 14.65 -18.90 -21.12
N LYS A 331 13.51 -19.39 -21.60
CA LYS A 331 13.53 -20.38 -22.70
C LYS A 331 14.28 -19.75 -23.86
N GLU A 332 15.44 -20.33 -24.22
CA GLU A 332 16.09 -20.01 -25.47
C GLU A 332 15.09 -20.35 -26.59
N GLU A 333 14.68 -19.34 -27.37
CA GLU A 333 13.92 -19.61 -28.59
C GLU A 333 14.83 -20.44 -29.49
N GLU A 334 14.51 -21.72 -29.66
CA GLU A 334 15.11 -22.52 -30.73
C GLU A 334 14.89 -21.76 -32.05
N LYS A 335 16.00 -21.39 -32.67
CA LYS A 335 16.07 -20.69 -33.97
C LYS A 335 15.62 -21.60 -35.09
#